data_e096b9ef11783c2b0d8ff886934f2f28
#
_entry.id   e096b9ef11783c2b0d8ff886934f2f28
#
_cell.length_a   1.000
_cell.length_b   1.000
_cell.length_c   1.000
_cell.angle_alpha   90.00
_cell.angle_beta   90.00
_cell.angle_gamma   90.00
#
_symmetry.space_group_name_H-M   'P 1'
#
loop_
_entity.id
_entity.type
_entity.pdbx_description
1 polymer ?
#
loop_
_entity_poly.entity_id
_entity_poly.type
_entity_poly.pdbx_seq_one_letter_code
_entity_poly.pdbx_strand_id
1 'polypeptide(L)'
;IPIAYSNALTIINEDSEQKYLVENNMEFLEETSIIKSFKYNDNFIRPYMVSSCNYDFLIANNGVQTPFKYELNYRNYILVTEGDIKLKLAPPKSSKYLYQEKDYDNFEFTSPINPWDIQSQYKADFDKIKCLNISMKKGQILFIPAYWWYSIEFGENASIASFKYKTYMNMVAISPHII
;
A
#
# COMPACT_ATOMS: atom_id res chain seq x y z
N ILE A 1 -4.59 1.23 -16.31
CA ILE A 1 -4.73 1.89 -17.62
C ILE A 1 -4.08 3.25 -17.47
N PRO A 2 -3.07 3.61 -18.30
CA PRO A 2 -2.49 4.94 -18.29
C PRO A 2 -3.50 5.97 -18.81
N ILE A 3 -3.79 6.99 -18.01
CA ILE A 3 -4.71 8.07 -18.34
C ILE A 3 -4.11 9.41 -17.91
N ALA A 4 -4.54 10.51 -18.55
CA ALA A 4 -4.11 11.84 -18.15
C ALA A 4 -4.57 12.16 -16.71
N TYR A 5 -3.73 12.84 -15.93
CA TYR A 5 -4.00 13.13 -14.52
C TYR A 5 -5.32 13.88 -14.29
N SER A 6 -5.66 14.84 -15.18
CA SER A 6 -6.94 15.55 -15.11
C SER A 6 -8.14 14.61 -15.24
N ASN A 7 -8.06 13.64 -16.16
CA ASN A 7 -9.12 12.65 -16.36
C ASN A 7 -9.21 11.68 -15.18
N ALA A 8 -8.06 11.31 -14.61
CA ALA A 8 -8.01 10.47 -13.40
C ALA A 8 -8.74 11.15 -12.23
N LEU A 9 -8.49 12.44 -12.00
CA LEU A 9 -9.19 13.20 -10.95
C LEU A 9 -10.70 13.29 -11.20
N THR A 10 -11.13 13.48 -12.43
CA THR A 10 -12.55 13.50 -12.77
C THR A 10 -13.19 12.15 -12.46
N ILE A 11 -12.57 11.05 -12.90
CA ILE A 11 -13.07 9.69 -12.64
C ILE A 11 -13.16 9.41 -11.13
N ILE A 12 -12.14 9.80 -10.35
CA ILE A 12 -12.14 9.61 -8.90
C ILE A 12 -13.27 10.42 -8.25
N ASN A 13 -13.45 11.69 -8.63
CA ASN A 13 -14.47 12.55 -8.04
C ASN A 13 -15.90 12.10 -8.37
N GLU A 14 -16.09 11.46 -9.52
CA GLU A 14 -17.39 10.93 -9.98
C GLU A 14 -17.63 9.48 -9.53
N ASP A 15 -16.65 8.85 -8.86
CA ASP A 15 -16.71 7.45 -8.42
C ASP A 15 -17.68 7.25 -7.26
N SER A 16 -18.96 7.04 -7.57
CA SER A 16 -19.99 6.69 -6.59
C SER A 16 -19.93 5.23 -6.12
N GLU A 17 -19.24 4.36 -6.84
CA GLU A 17 -19.14 2.93 -6.55
C GLU A 17 -17.87 2.56 -5.76
N GLN A 18 -17.02 3.53 -5.45
CA GLN A 18 -15.79 3.36 -4.65
C GLN A 18 -14.83 2.32 -5.24
N LYS A 19 -14.66 2.33 -6.57
CA LYS A 19 -13.89 1.31 -7.31
C LYS A 19 -12.53 1.79 -7.78
N TYR A 20 -12.33 3.09 -7.93
CA TYR A 20 -11.16 3.61 -8.61
C TYR A 20 -10.08 4.07 -7.63
N LEU A 21 -8.89 3.54 -7.84
CA LEU A 21 -7.66 3.92 -7.15
C LEU A 21 -6.59 4.26 -8.20
N VAL A 22 -5.94 5.39 -8.04
CA VAL A 22 -4.73 5.73 -8.81
C VAL A 22 -3.53 5.22 -8.04
N GLU A 23 -2.73 4.40 -8.68
CA GLU A 23 -1.47 3.83 -8.14
C GLU A 23 -0.49 3.54 -9.27
N ASN A 24 0.75 3.15 -8.95
CA ASN A 24 1.80 2.79 -9.89
C ASN A 24 2.17 3.92 -10.86
N ASN A 25 2.36 5.14 -10.35
CA ASN A 25 2.52 6.36 -11.13
C ASN A 25 3.93 6.98 -11.06
N MET A 26 4.96 6.15 -10.90
CA MET A 26 6.36 6.60 -10.79
C MET A 26 6.80 7.46 -11.99
N GLU A 27 6.41 7.10 -13.20
CA GLU A 27 6.72 7.87 -14.42
C GLU A 27 6.13 9.28 -14.34
N PHE A 28 4.86 9.39 -13.92
CA PHE A 28 4.21 10.68 -13.70
C PHE A 28 4.93 11.54 -12.65
N LEU A 29 5.39 10.92 -11.56
CA LEU A 29 6.15 11.63 -10.53
C LEU A 29 7.47 12.19 -11.07
N GLU A 30 8.15 11.46 -11.95
CA GLU A 30 9.40 11.89 -12.59
C GLU A 30 9.17 13.04 -13.57
N GLU A 31 8.17 12.94 -14.43
CA GLU A 31 7.83 13.95 -15.42
C GLU A 31 7.37 15.28 -14.82
N THR A 32 6.60 15.23 -13.72
CA THR A 32 5.97 16.42 -13.13
C THR A 32 6.79 17.13 -12.08
N SER A 33 8.04 16.74 -11.84
CA SER A 33 8.86 17.29 -10.75
C SER A 33 8.31 17.10 -9.33
N ILE A 34 7.16 16.46 -9.14
CA ILE A 34 6.60 16.09 -7.83
C ILE A 34 7.58 15.18 -7.09
N ILE A 35 8.34 14.39 -7.83
CA ILE A 35 9.43 13.56 -7.31
C ILE A 35 10.41 14.31 -6.40
N LYS A 36 10.56 15.63 -6.56
CA LYS A 36 11.44 16.44 -5.68
C LYS A 36 10.95 16.45 -4.23
N SER A 37 9.63 16.52 -4.04
CA SER A 37 9.02 16.45 -2.70
C SER A 37 9.21 15.06 -2.09
N PHE A 38 9.11 14.00 -2.89
CA PHE A 38 9.42 12.65 -2.44
C PHE A 38 10.89 12.52 -2.03
N LYS A 39 11.82 13.00 -2.84
CA LYS A 39 13.26 12.96 -2.55
C LYS A 39 13.63 13.75 -1.29
N TYR A 40 12.91 14.83 -0.99
CA TYR A 40 13.10 15.56 0.26
C TYR A 40 12.77 14.69 1.47
N ASN A 41 11.61 14.04 1.47
CA ASN A 41 11.20 13.12 2.55
C ASN A 41 12.11 11.90 2.63
N ASP A 42 12.52 11.35 1.48
CA ASP A 42 13.41 10.20 1.37
C ASP A 42 14.71 10.39 2.15
N ASN A 43 15.28 11.59 2.16
CA ASN A 43 16.52 11.89 2.91
C ASN A 43 16.41 11.57 4.42
N PHE A 44 15.20 11.60 4.98
CA PHE A 44 14.97 11.34 6.41
C PHE A 44 14.63 9.88 6.72
N ILE A 45 14.02 9.18 5.77
CA ILE A 45 13.47 7.83 6.03
C ILE A 45 14.24 6.71 5.34
N ARG A 46 15.17 7.06 4.43
CA ARG A 46 15.94 6.11 3.64
C ARG A 46 16.84 5.25 4.51
N PRO A 47 16.71 3.91 4.48
CA PRO A 47 17.61 3.03 5.20
C PRO A 47 19.00 2.96 4.55
N TYR A 48 19.96 2.44 5.30
CA TYR A 48 21.29 2.16 4.76
C TYR A 48 21.23 1.01 3.74
N MET A 49 22.16 1.02 2.78
CA MET A 49 22.38 -0.05 1.78
C MET A 49 21.13 -0.33 0.92
N VAL A 50 20.40 0.72 0.55
CA VAL A 50 19.29 0.61 -0.38
C VAL A 50 19.78 0.20 -1.76
N SER A 51 19.25 -0.90 -2.29
CA SER A 51 19.49 -1.39 -3.65
C SER A 51 18.49 -0.78 -4.64
N SER A 52 17.24 -0.62 -4.24
CA SER A 52 16.21 0.05 -5.02
C SER A 52 15.20 0.75 -4.13
N CYS A 53 14.62 1.82 -4.66
CA CYS A 53 13.56 2.58 -4.03
C CYS A 53 12.46 2.82 -5.06
N ASN A 54 11.22 2.57 -4.67
CA ASN A 54 10.05 2.89 -5.48
C ASN A 54 9.18 3.88 -4.70
N TYR A 55 8.81 4.96 -5.38
CA TYR A 55 7.84 5.93 -4.88
C TYR A 55 6.53 5.75 -5.62
N ASP A 56 5.44 5.97 -4.91
CA ASP A 56 4.12 5.93 -5.51
C ASP A 56 3.21 6.95 -4.84
N PHE A 57 2.28 7.51 -5.58
CA PHE A 57 1.32 8.48 -5.09
C PHE A 57 -0.09 7.94 -5.33
N LEU A 58 -0.76 7.57 -4.24
CA LEU A 58 -2.09 6.97 -4.32
C LEU A 58 -3.14 8.02 -4.01
N ILE A 59 -4.17 8.04 -4.85
CA ILE A 59 -5.36 8.90 -4.67
C ILE A 59 -6.59 8.04 -4.89
N ALA A 60 -7.57 8.19 -4.01
CA ALA A 60 -8.86 7.52 -4.14
C ALA A 60 -9.96 8.36 -3.50
N ASN A 61 -11.20 8.07 -3.85
CA ASN A 61 -12.37 8.67 -3.23
C ASN A 61 -12.66 8.05 -1.86
N ASN A 62 -13.53 8.70 -1.11
CA ASN A 62 -13.97 8.24 0.21
C ASN A 62 -14.54 6.81 0.16
N GLY A 63 -14.08 5.98 1.08
CA GLY A 63 -14.53 4.60 1.21
C GLY A 63 -13.87 3.59 0.28
N VAL A 64 -13.01 4.02 -0.65
CA VAL A 64 -12.21 3.10 -1.47
C VAL A 64 -11.25 2.30 -0.59
N GLN A 65 -11.20 0.99 -0.81
CA GLN A 65 -10.41 0.05 -0.02
C GLN A 65 -9.40 -0.66 -0.90
N THR A 66 -8.14 -0.73 -0.44
CA THR A 66 -7.14 -1.56 -1.12
C THR A 66 -7.32 -3.03 -0.75
N PRO A 67 -6.92 -3.98 -1.63
CA PRO A 67 -6.86 -5.39 -1.25
C PRO A 67 -6.05 -5.62 0.03
N PHE A 68 -6.37 -6.67 0.77
CA PHE A 68 -5.56 -7.08 1.91
C PHE A 68 -4.32 -7.80 1.38
N LYS A 69 -3.17 -7.14 1.46
CA LYS A 69 -1.92 -7.57 0.84
C LYS A 69 -0.70 -7.41 1.75
N TYR A 70 0.40 -8.08 1.41
CA TYR A 70 1.70 -7.80 1.99
C TYR A 70 2.76 -7.65 0.90
N GLU A 71 3.89 -7.07 1.26
CA GLU A 71 5.00 -6.84 0.37
C GLU A 71 6.31 -7.37 0.93
N LEU A 72 7.24 -7.72 0.04
CA LEU A 72 8.55 -8.27 0.38
C LEU A 72 9.61 -7.18 0.61
N ASN A 73 9.25 -5.91 0.45
CA ASN A 73 10.17 -4.80 0.64
C ASN A 73 10.67 -4.74 2.08
N TYR A 74 11.94 -4.35 2.25
CA TYR A 74 12.56 -4.23 3.57
C TYR A 74 11.83 -3.22 4.46
N ARG A 75 11.48 -2.07 3.88
CA ARG A 75 10.68 -1.03 4.56
C ARG A 75 9.68 -0.42 3.61
N ASN A 76 8.47 -0.27 4.10
CA ASN A 76 7.40 0.47 3.45
C ASN A 76 6.97 1.60 4.38
N TYR A 77 6.92 2.81 3.86
CA TYR A 77 6.37 3.95 4.56
C TYR A 77 5.17 4.51 3.80
N ILE A 78 4.14 4.84 4.54
CA ILE A 78 2.94 5.53 4.04
C ILE A 78 2.87 6.87 4.73
N LEU A 79 2.93 7.96 3.96
CA LEU A 79 2.76 9.33 4.41
C LEU A 79 1.42 9.86 3.90
N VAL A 80 0.53 10.29 4.80
CA VAL A 80 -0.72 10.93 4.42
C VAL A 80 -0.42 12.36 3.98
N THR A 81 -0.65 12.66 2.71
CA THR A 81 -0.39 13.97 2.11
C THR A 81 -1.59 14.89 2.18
N GLU A 82 -2.81 14.34 2.07
CA GLU A 82 -4.08 15.06 2.22
C GLU A 82 -5.14 14.14 2.81
N GLY A 83 -6.17 14.70 3.45
CA GLY A 83 -7.29 13.98 4.04
C GLY A 83 -6.89 13.09 5.22
N ASP A 84 -7.59 11.98 5.34
CA ASP A 84 -7.36 10.95 6.34
C ASP A 84 -7.53 9.54 5.74
N ILE A 85 -6.90 8.57 6.38
CA ILE A 85 -7.00 7.17 6.01
C ILE A 85 -7.16 6.30 7.25
N LYS A 86 -7.72 5.11 7.05
CA LYS A 86 -7.69 4.03 8.03
C LYS A 86 -6.89 2.86 7.47
N LEU A 87 -6.15 2.19 8.34
CA LEU A 87 -5.41 0.99 7.99
C LEU A 87 -5.81 -0.16 8.89
N LYS A 88 -5.84 -1.34 8.30
CA LYS A 88 -5.86 -2.61 9.03
C LYS A 88 -4.55 -3.34 8.79
N LEU A 89 -3.89 -3.73 9.87
CA LEU A 89 -2.60 -4.42 9.84
C LEU A 89 -2.72 -5.77 10.54
N ALA A 90 -2.12 -6.81 9.95
CA ALA A 90 -2.01 -8.10 10.61
C ALA A 90 -0.58 -8.66 10.49
N PRO A 91 -0.08 -9.35 11.52
CA PRO A 91 1.28 -9.87 11.52
C PRO A 91 1.43 -11.04 10.52
N PRO A 92 2.67 -11.33 10.06
CA PRO A 92 2.94 -12.40 9.09
C PRO A 92 2.40 -13.77 9.48
N LYS A 93 2.39 -14.08 10.79
CA LYS A 93 1.82 -15.34 11.31
C LYS A 93 0.33 -15.55 11.01
N SER A 94 -0.37 -14.48 10.63
CA SER A 94 -1.78 -14.53 10.24
C SER A 94 -2.00 -15.15 8.86
N SER A 95 -0.96 -15.27 8.01
CA SER A 95 -1.05 -15.78 6.64
C SER A 95 -1.75 -17.13 6.54
N LYS A 96 -1.61 -17.99 7.55
CA LYS A 96 -2.26 -19.32 7.60
C LYS A 96 -3.80 -19.27 7.65
N TYR A 97 -4.38 -18.12 7.95
CA TYR A 97 -5.83 -17.90 8.03
C TYR A 97 -6.35 -16.96 6.93
N LEU A 98 -5.45 -16.46 6.06
CA LEU A 98 -5.76 -15.42 5.09
C LEU A 98 -5.92 -15.94 3.65
N TYR A 99 -5.88 -17.28 3.46
CA TYR A 99 -6.06 -17.89 2.12
C TYR A 99 -5.17 -17.24 1.08
N GLN A 100 -3.89 -17.10 1.43
CA GLN A 100 -2.89 -16.37 0.67
C GLN A 100 -2.79 -16.81 -0.79
N GLU A 101 -2.97 -15.87 -1.69
CA GLU A 101 -2.69 -15.97 -3.12
C GLU A 101 -1.32 -15.35 -3.40
N LYS A 102 -0.45 -16.08 -4.10
CA LYS A 102 0.92 -15.67 -4.39
C LYS A 102 1.10 -15.60 -5.89
N ASP A 103 1.26 -14.39 -6.38
CA ASP A 103 1.71 -14.13 -7.75
C ASP A 103 3.19 -13.72 -7.71
N TYR A 104 4.06 -14.66 -8.07
CA TYR A 104 5.50 -14.40 -8.12
C TYR A 104 5.93 -13.67 -9.39
N ASP A 105 5.14 -13.71 -10.45
CA ASP A 105 5.45 -13.03 -11.70
C ASP A 105 5.30 -11.51 -11.53
N ASN A 106 4.25 -11.08 -10.83
CA ASN A 106 3.97 -9.67 -10.54
C ASN A 106 4.42 -9.24 -9.14
N PHE A 107 4.92 -10.15 -8.30
CA PHE A 107 5.24 -9.92 -6.89
C PHE A 107 4.04 -9.41 -6.07
N GLU A 108 2.86 -9.89 -6.39
CA GLU A 108 1.63 -9.58 -5.68
C GLU A 108 1.26 -10.72 -4.71
N PHE A 109 1.08 -10.37 -3.46
CA PHE A 109 0.74 -11.29 -2.38
C PHE A 109 -0.53 -10.78 -1.70
N THR A 110 -1.66 -11.37 -2.08
CA THR A 110 -2.99 -10.90 -1.69
C THR A 110 -3.78 -11.95 -0.94
N SER A 111 -4.86 -11.51 -0.34
CA SER A 111 -5.89 -12.36 0.27
C SER A 111 -7.25 -12.06 -0.36
N PRO A 112 -8.07 -13.07 -0.62
CA PRO A 112 -9.43 -12.87 -1.10
C PRO A 112 -10.35 -12.29 -0.02
N ILE A 113 -9.88 -12.19 1.22
CA ILE A 113 -10.66 -11.65 2.34
C ILE A 113 -10.62 -10.12 2.29
N ASN A 114 -11.81 -9.50 2.24
CA ASN A 114 -11.91 -8.08 2.53
C ASN A 114 -11.92 -7.86 4.05
N PRO A 115 -10.89 -7.25 4.65
CA PRO A 115 -10.84 -7.06 6.09
C PRO A 115 -11.86 -6.02 6.60
N TRP A 116 -12.46 -5.22 5.73
CA TRP A 116 -13.44 -4.19 6.06
C TRP A 116 -14.87 -4.71 6.07
N ASP A 117 -15.15 -5.67 5.18
CA ASP A 117 -16.43 -6.39 5.10
C ASP A 117 -16.15 -7.89 4.91
N ILE A 118 -16.08 -8.60 6.05
CA ILE A 118 -15.63 -9.99 6.08
C ILE A 118 -16.75 -10.90 5.57
N GLN A 119 -16.48 -11.56 4.45
CA GLN A 119 -17.39 -12.53 3.87
C GLN A 119 -17.66 -13.68 4.86
N SER A 120 -18.91 -14.13 4.95
CA SER A 120 -19.36 -15.13 5.93
C SER A 120 -18.54 -16.43 5.93
N GLN A 121 -18.08 -16.86 4.75
CA GLN A 121 -17.27 -18.06 4.56
C GLN A 121 -15.89 -17.98 5.24
N TYR A 122 -15.32 -16.79 5.42
CA TYR A 122 -13.98 -16.58 6.00
C TYR A 122 -14.04 -16.14 7.47
N LYS A 123 -15.21 -15.85 7.99
CA LYS A 123 -15.38 -15.24 9.32
C LYS A 123 -14.73 -16.05 10.43
N ALA A 124 -14.92 -17.38 10.43
CA ALA A 124 -14.37 -18.27 11.45
C ALA A 124 -12.83 -18.29 11.50
N ASP A 125 -12.16 -18.06 10.38
CA ASP A 125 -10.71 -17.99 10.32
C ASP A 125 -10.22 -16.57 10.58
N PHE A 126 -10.91 -15.56 10.07
CA PHE A 126 -10.56 -14.17 10.32
C PHE A 126 -10.67 -13.77 11.80
N ASP A 127 -11.63 -14.32 12.54
CA ASP A 127 -11.80 -14.09 13.99
C ASP A 127 -10.59 -14.58 14.81
N LYS A 128 -9.73 -15.44 14.26
CA LYS A 128 -8.47 -15.89 14.88
C LYS A 128 -7.32 -14.90 14.69
N ILE A 129 -7.52 -13.89 13.82
CA ILE A 129 -6.50 -12.91 13.45
C ILE A 129 -6.64 -11.68 14.34
N LYS A 130 -5.51 -11.24 14.88
CA LYS A 130 -5.45 -9.96 15.60
C LYS A 130 -5.08 -8.85 14.61
N CYS A 131 -6.08 -8.12 14.14
CA CYS A 131 -5.86 -6.93 13.33
C CYS A 131 -5.66 -5.70 14.21
N LEU A 132 -4.65 -4.91 13.89
CA LEU A 132 -4.44 -3.59 14.42
C LEU A 132 -5.15 -2.58 13.52
N ASN A 133 -6.04 -1.77 14.07
CA ASN A 133 -6.71 -0.68 13.37
C ASN A 133 -5.99 0.63 13.68
N ILE A 134 -5.59 1.35 12.66
CA ILE A 134 -4.88 2.62 12.77
C ILE A 134 -5.64 3.66 11.95
N SER A 135 -5.88 4.83 12.53
CA SER A 135 -6.39 6.00 11.81
C SER A 135 -5.27 7.01 11.68
N MET A 136 -5.07 7.54 10.48
CA MET A 136 -4.02 8.50 10.19
C MET A 136 -4.59 9.73 9.49
N LYS A 137 -4.00 10.88 9.80
CA LYS A 137 -4.35 12.18 9.22
C LYS A 137 -3.16 12.78 8.47
N LYS A 138 -3.45 13.77 7.67
CA LYS A 138 -2.44 14.57 6.95
C LYS A 138 -1.19 14.84 7.79
N GLY A 139 -0.02 14.60 7.21
CA GLY A 139 1.29 14.81 7.83
C GLY A 139 1.80 13.65 8.68
N GLN A 140 0.99 12.63 8.94
CA GLN A 140 1.43 11.45 9.68
C GLN A 140 2.07 10.43 8.74
N ILE A 141 3.11 9.76 9.23
CA ILE A 141 3.82 8.71 8.52
C ILE A 141 3.75 7.40 9.31
N LEU A 142 3.52 6.30 8.62
CA LEU A 142 3.51 4.95 9.18
C LEU A 142 4.59 4.09 8.52
N PHE A 143 5.33 3.38 9.35
CA PHE A 143 6.22 2.31 8.91
C PHE A 143 5.47 0.97 8.93
N ILE A 144 5.45 0.26 7.79
CA ILE A 144 4.93 -1.09 7.66
C ILE A 144 6.12 -2.05 7.44
N PRO A 145 6.39 -2.98 8.37
CA PRO A 145 7.46 -3.96 8.20
C PRO A 145 7.18 -4.93 7.04
N ALA A 146 8.24 -5.53 6.51
CA ALA A 146 8.12 -6.59 5.51
C ALA A 146 7.21 -7.72 5.98
N TYR A 147 6.46 -8.31 5.04
CA TYR A 147 5.52 -9.43 5.27
C TYR A 147 4.31 -9.12 6.16
N TRP A 148 4.16 -7.88 6.63
CA TRP A 148 2.94 -7.50 7.33
C TRP A 148 1.81 -7.30 6.34
N TRP A 149 0.67 -7.92 6.63
CA TRP A 149 -0.56 -7.73 5.89
C TRP A 149 -1.15 -6.36 6.19
N TYR A 150 -1.57 -5.66 5.16
CA TYR A 150 -2.23 -4.37 5.33
C TYR A 150 -3.29 -4.12 4.24
N SER A 151 -4.28 -3.33 4.61
CA SER A 151 -5.27 -2.75 3.71
C SER A 151 -5.55 -1.33 4.17
N ILE A 152 -5.81 -0.45 3.21
CA ILE A 152 -6.06 0.97 3.43
C ILE A 152 -7.50 1.26 3.00
N GLU A 153 -8.23 1.99 3.83
CA GLU A 153 -9.49 2.63 3.49
C GLU A 153 -9.26 4.13 3.42
N PHE A 154 -9.58 4.73 2.28
CA PHE A 154 -9.41 6.16 2.03
C PHE A 154 -10.60 6.93 2.60
N GLY A 155 -10.32 8.07 3.25
CA GLY A 155 -11.31 9.05 3.68
C GLY A 155 -11.58 10.10 2.59
N GLU A 156 -12.22 11.20 2.97
CA GLU A 156 -12.54 12.28 2.04
C GLU A 156 -11.27 12.98 1.54
N ASN A 157 -11.19 13.15 0.22
CA ASN A 157 -10.04 13.78 -0.47
C ASN A 157 -8.68 13.23 -0.02
N ALA A 158 -8.61 11.94 0.27
CA ALA A 158 -7.41 11.35 0.80
C ALA A 158 -6.39 11.05 -0.29
N SER A 159 -5.15 11.41 0.00
CA SER A 159 -3.98 11.03 -0.81
C SER A 159 -2.82 10.63 0.07
N ILE A 160 -2.02 9.69 -0.43
CA ILE A 160 -0.85 9.16 0.28
C ILE A 160 0.36 9.10 -0.63
N ALA A 161 1.52 9.37 -0.07
CA ALA A 161 2.82 9.08 -0.67
C ALA A 161 3.37 7.79 -0.07
N SER A 162 3.73 6.85 -0.93
CA SER A 162 4.30 5.55 -0.55
C SER A 162 5.79 5.51 -0.88
N PHE A 163 6.58 4.99 0.04
CA PHE A 163 8.03 4.83 -0.10
C PHE A 163 8.40 3.38 0.19
N LYS A 164 8.88 2.67 -0.83
CA LYS A 164 9.18 1.24 -0.76
C LYS A 164 10.67 1.02 -0.99
N TYR A 165 11.36 0.47 -0.01
CA TYR A 165 12.80 0.25 -0.05
C TYR A 165 13.16 -1.23 -0.06
N LYS A 166 14.03 -1.61 -1.00
CA LYS A 166 14.76 -2.87 -0.97
C LYS A 166 16.22 -2.59 -0.64
N THR A 167 16.79 -3.37 0.24
CA THR A 167 18.24 -3.34 0.54
C THR A 167 18.93 -4.51 -0.13
N TYR A 168 20.27 -4.45 -0.28
CA TYR A 168 21.02 -5.59 -0.81
C TYR A 168 20.81 -6.86 0.03
N MET A 169 20.75 -6.75 1.35
CA MET A 169 20.49 -7.89 2.23
C MET A 169 19.06 -8.43 2.06
N ASN A 170 18.09 -7.55 1.86
CA ASN A 170 16.71 -7.96 1.57
C ASN A 170 16.62 -8.71 0.24
N MET A 171 17.34 -8.25 -0.81
CA MET A 171 17.40 -8.95 -2.10
C MET A 171 17.97 -10.36 -1.97
N VAL A 172 19.01 -10.56 -1.16
CA VAL A 172 19.55 -11.90 -0.86
C VAL A 172 18.50 -12.74 -0.11
N ALA A 173 17.81 -12.17 0.87
CA ALA A 173 16.81 -12.89 1.67
C ALA A 173 15.58 -13.32 0.87
N ILE A 174 15.16 -12.53 -0.14
CA ILE A 174 14.00 -12.86 -0.99
C ILE A 174 14.38 -13.68 -2.23
N SER A 175 15.67 -13.87 -2.53
CA SER A 175 16.13 -14.62 -3.71
C SER A 175 15.54 -16.04 -3.84
N PRO A 176 15.29 -16.81 -2.75
CA PRO A 176 14.62 -18.11 -2.86
C PRO A 176 13.15 -18.03 -3.34
N HIS A 177 12.56 -16.84 -3.36
CA HIS A 177 11.20 -16.61 -3.86
C HIS A 177 11.20 -16.10 -5.32
N ILE A 178 12.39 -15.83 -5.88
CA ILE A 178 12.58 -15.29 -7.23
C ILE A 178 13.06 -16.37 -8.21
N ILE A 179 13.67 -17.45 -7.68
CA ILE A 179 14.17 -18.62 -8.40
C ILE A 179 13.15 -19.74 -8.35
#